data_ff6ba99df2c33ef91296ee1d94c65059
#
_entry.id   ff6ba99df2c33ef91296ee1d94c65059
#
_cell.length_a   1.000
_cell.length_b   1.000
_cell.length_c   1.000
_cell.angle_alpha   90.00
_cell.angle_beta   90.00
_cell.angle_gamma   90.00
#
_symmetry.space_group_name_H-M   'P 1'
#
loop_
_entity.id
_entity.type
_entity.pdbx_description
1 polymer ?
#
loop_
_entity_poly.entity_id
_entity_poly.type
_entity_poly.pdbx_seq_one_letter_code
_entity_poly.pdbx_strand_id
1 'polypeptide(L)'
;MNTTLGGILLSIGMFVTSWALPNTQQKPELRGWTTQKSVEVFEHRTPETTTNTAPSIVFTHGDISWLPTLAAEAGWPEKTWDQLGQIILRESGGCPNRRGGDTVDKNCNITGVSTYSHRSDTGLLQINGVNYNKQRNKWARVCSDMGICTQEPLLDALTNLKAGYVLYQYSGFGPWDPCQWGPEYAKRCKATKKP
;
A
#
# COMPACT_ATOMS: atom_id res chain seq x y z
N MET A 1 -47.62 -44.83 5.28
CA MET A 1 -47.45 -44.44 3.88
C MET A 1 -45.98 -44.17 3.64
N ASN A 2 -45.31 -45.13 2.99
CA ASN A 2 -43.88 -45.09 2.66
C ASN A 2 -43.74 -44.36 1.32
N THR A 3 -42.83 -43.37 1.24
CA THR A 3 -42.29 -42.88 -0.03
C THR A 3 -40.79 -42.79 0.07
N THR A 4 -40.15 -43.78 -0.52
CA THR A 4 -38.77 -43.85 -0.92
C THR A 4 -38.53 -42.88 -2.07
N LEU A 5 -37.48 -42.04 -1.98
CA LEU A 5 -36.93 -41.26 -3.12
C LEU A 5 -35.46 -41.59 -3.30
N GLY A 6 -35.17 -42.04 -4.52
CA GLY A 6 -33.92 -42.56 -4.98
C GLY A 6 -32.82 -41.51 -5.14
N GLY A 7 -31.61 -41.95 -4.86
CA GLY A 7 -30.41 -41.21 -5.11
C GLY A 7 -30.01 -41.25 -6.58
N ILE A 8 -29.61 -40.10 -7.11
CA ILE A 8 -28.92 -39.96 -8.40
C ILE A 8 -27.45 -39.70 -8.08
N LEU A 9 -26.61 -40.70 -8.36
CA LEU A 9 -25.14 -40.59 -8.38
C LEU A 9 -24.72 -39.98 -9.74
N LEU A 10 -24.26 -38.76 -9.73
CA LEU A 10 -23.58 -38.16 -10.87
C LEU A 10 -22.09 -38.36 -10.70
N SER A 11 -21.53 -39.27 -11.50
CA SER A 11 -20.10 -39.49 -11.66
C SER A 11 -19.52 -38.38 -12.55
N ILE A 12 -18.71 -37.49 -12.02
CA ILE A 12 -17.93 -36.52 -12.78
C ILE A 12 -16.56 -37.13 -13.03
N GLY A 13 -16.33 -37.51 -14.30
CA GLY A 13 -15.05 -37.99 -14.77
C GLY A 13 -14.00 -36.88 -14.80
N MET A 14 -12.87 -37.12 -14.13
CA MET A 14 -11.67 -36.28 -14.24
C MET A 14 -10.97 -36.56 -15.56
N PHE A 15 -10.97 -35.58 -16.47
CA PHE A 15 -10.03 -35.55 -17.59
C PHE A 15 -8.71 -34.90 -17.14
N VAL A 16 -7.69 -35.74 -16.97
CA VAL A 16 -6.31 -35.27 -16.76
C VAL A 16 -5.68 -35.11 -18.14
N THR A 17 -5.57 -33.88 -18.63
CA THR A 17 -4.78 -33.56 -19.80
C THR A 17 -3.33 -33.30 -19.40
N SER A 18 -2.47 -34.26 -19.66
CA SER A 18 -1.01 -34.16 -19.52
C SER A 18 -0.47 -33.23 -20.61
N TRP A 19 0.05 -32.07 -20.26
CA TRP A 19 0.80 -31.21 -21.17
C TRP A 19 2.28 -31.54 -21.05
N ALA A 20 2.80 -32.24 -22.06
CA ALA A 20 4.23 -32.47 -22.24
C ALA A 20 4.88 -31.19 -22.75
N LEU A 21 5.84 -30.65 -22.01
CA LEU A 21 6.70 -29.56 -22.45
C LEU A 21 7.83 -30.10 -23.33
N PRO A 22 8.12 -29.50 -24.49
CA PRO A 22 9.30 -29.87 -25.26
C PRO A 22 10.56 -29.28 -24.60
N ASN A 23 11.47 -30.19 -24.26
CA ASN A 23 12.81 -29.88 -23.79
C ASN A 23 13.71 -29.64 -25.02
N THR A 24 14.04 -28.39 -25.31
CA THR A 24 15.09 -28.03 -26.27
C THR A 24 16.19 -27.25 -25.53
N GLN A 25 17.15 -28.02 -25.01
CA GLN A 25 18.46 -27.51 -24.63
C GLN A 25 19.30 -27.34 -25.90
N GLN A 26 19.33 -26.14 -26.44
CA GLN A 26 20.30 -25.77 -27.48
C GLN A 26 21.47 -25.05 -26.82
N LYS A 27 22.59 -25.74 -26.73
CA LYS A 27 23.88 -25.23 -26.27
C LYS A 27 24.45 -24.31 -27.36
N PRO A 28 24.78 -23.04 -27.06
CA PRO A 28 25.45 -22.19 -28.05
C PRO A 28 26.92 -22.56 -28.17
N GLU A 29 27.31 -22.83 -29.43
CA GLU A 29 28.70 -23.07 -29.88
C GLU A 29 29.52 -21.78 -29.73
N LEU A 30 30.61 -21.85 -28.99
CA LEU A 30 31.60 -20.78 -28.83
C LEU A 30 32.42 -20.67 -30.15
N ARG A 31 32.09 -19.71 -30.99
CA ARG A 31 33.00 -19.29 -32.09
C ARG A 31 34.12 -18.43 -31.51
N GLY A 32 35.35 -18.87 -31.79
CA GLY A 32 36.56 -18.24 -31.35
C GLY A 32 36.69 -16.77 -31.81
N TRP A 33 37.03 -15.93 -30.91
CA TRP A 33 37.42 -14.54 -31.16
C TRP A 33 38.92 -14.45 -31.15
N THR A 34 39.49 -14.11 -32.32
CA THR A 34 40.91 -13.76 -32.46
C THR A 34 41.19 -12.42 -31.77
N THR A 35 42.14 -12.43 -30.90
CA THR A 35 42.69 -11.28 -30.20
C THR A 35 43.35 -10.29 -31.16
N GLN A 36 42.71 -9.11 -31.30
CA GLN A 36 43.41 -7.94 -31.81
C GLN A 36 43.61 -6.95 -30.65
N LYS A 37 44.90 -6.80 -30.32
CA LYS A 37 45.38 -5.99 -29.18
C LYS A 37 45.55 -4.55 -29.65
N SER A 38 44.52 -3.71 -29.42
CA SER A 38 44.69 -2.26 -29.45
C SER A 38 44.61 -1.75 -27.99
N VAL A 39 45.74 -1.23 -27.51
CA VAL A 39 45.82 -0.56 -26.23
C VAL A 39 45.30 0.85 -26.41
N GLU A 40 44.04 1.09 -26.14
CA GLU A 40 43.52 2.42 -25.89
C GLU A 40 43.70 2.72 -24.42
N VAL A 41 44.49 3.77 -24.14
CA VAL A 41 44.64 4.35 -22.83
C VAL A 41 43.32 5.05 -22.50
N PHE A 42 42.45 4.37 -21.76
CA PHE A 42 41.25 4.99 -21.18
C PHE A 42 41.69 5.89 -20.00
N GLU A 43 41.71 7.18 -20.27
CA GLU A 43 41.74 8.20 -19.24
C GLU A 43 40.60 7.98 -18.28
N HIS A 44 40.88 7.63 -17.05
CA HIS A 44 39.95 7.30 -15.98
C HIS A 44 39.26 8.62 -15.56
N ARG A 45 38.22 9.06 -16.29
CA ARG A 45 37.29 10.06 -15.77
C ARG A 45 36.49 9.43 -14.65
N THR A 46 36.83 9.78 -13.43
CA THR A 46 35.98 9.54 -12.25
C THR A 46 34.60 10.12 -12.56
N PRO A 47 33.51 9.31 -12.50
CA PRO A 47 32.16 9.87 -12.64
C PRO A 47 31.93 10.83 -11.48
N GLU A 48 31.71 12.11 -11.78
CA GLU A 48 31.16 13.06 -10.82
C GLU A 48 29.81 12.50 -10.36
N THR A 49 29.79 11.99 -9.14
CA THR A 49 28.54 11.59 -8.46
C THR A 49 27.80 12.87 -8.13
N THR A 50 27.00 13.37 -9.06
CA THR A 50 25.97 14.37 -8.75
C THR A 50 24.97 13.70 -7.80
N THR A 51 25.20 13.87 -6.51
CA THR A 51 24.19 13.57 -5.49
C THR A 51 23.02 14.55 -5.68
N ASN A 52 22.09 14.19 -6.53
CA ASN A 52 20.76 14.81 -6.55
C ASN A 52 20.08 14.44 -5.22
N THR A 53 20.36 15.19 -4.18
CA THR A 53 19.61 15.10 -2.94
C THR A 53 18.23 15.68 -3.24
N ALA A 54 17.25 14.82 -3.48
CA ALA A 54 15.85 15.24 -3.56
C ALA A 54 15.52 16.05 -2.29
N PRO A 55 14.81 17.17 -2.40
CA PRO A 55 14.45 17.98 -1.25
C PRO A 55 13.71 17.13 -0.23
N SER A 56 14.19 17.10 1.01
CA SER A 56 13.51 16.37 2.09
C SER A 56 12.17 17.04 2.36
N ILE A 57 11.10 16.25 2.30
CA ILE A 57 9.74 16.73 2.62
C ILE A 57 9.66 16.97 4.12
N VAL A 58 9.27 18.20 4.50
CA VAL A 58 8.99 18.56 5.89
C VAL A 58 7.47 18.46 6.10
N PHE A 59 7.06 17.66 7.08
CA PHE A 59 5.65 17.51 7.43
C PHE A 59 5.27 18.48 8.55
N THR A 60 4.17 19.21 8.34
CA THR A 60 3.60 20.16 9.31
C THR A 60 2.13 19.83 9.49
N HIS A 61 1.66 19.84 10.74
CA HIS A 61 0.26 19.57 11.04
C HIS A 61 -0.67 20.57 10.36
N GLY A 62 -1.62 20.09 9.60
CA GLY A 62 -2.56 20.90 8.82
C GLY A 62 -2.07 21.25 7.40
N ASP A 63 -0.84 20.93 7.04
CA ASP A 63 -0.30 21.12 5.69
C ASP A 63 -0.25 19.81 4.90
N ILE A 64 -0.74 19.86 3.67
CA ILE A 64 -0.69 18.75 2.70
C ILE A 64 -0.14 19.21 1.34
N SER A 65 0.60 20.31 1.29
CA SER A 65 1.20 20.84 0.05
C SER A 65 2.12 19.84 -0.67
N TRP A 66 2.69 18.90 0.10
CA TRP A 66 3.50 17.78 -0.38
C TRP A 66 2.70 16.66 -1.05
N LEU A 67 1.35 16.63 -0.86
CA LEU A 67 0.51 15.51 -1.28
C LEU A 67 0.58 15.20 -2.78
N PRO A 68 0.54 16.15 -3.72
CA PRO A 68 0.59 15.84 -5.15
C PRO A 68 1.82 15.01 -5.53
N THR A 69 2.98 15.36 -4.98
CA THR A 69 4.24 14.64 -5.26
C THR A 69 4.18 13.20 -4.75
N LEU A 70 3.83 13.01 -3.48
CA LEU A 70 3.79 11.67 -2.88
C LEU A 70 2.62 10.82 -3.39
N ALA A 71 1.47 11.44 -3.67
CA ALA A 71 0.31 10.73 -4.22
C ALA A 71 0.61 10.19 -5.63
N ALA A 72 1.25 10.98 -6.49
CA ALA A 72 1.69 10.54 -7.81
C ALA A 72 2.67 9.36 -7.69
N GLU A 73 3.68 9.46 -6.82
CA GLU A 73 4.67 8.39 -6.58
C GLU A 73 4.03 7.12 -5.98
N ALA A 74 2.98 7.28 -5.17
CA ALA A 74 2.22 6.17 -4.62
C ALA A 74 1.22 5.55 -5.60
N GLY A 75 1.02 6.15 -6.78
CA GLY A 75 0.15 5.67 -7.84
C GLY A 75 -1.32 6.11 -7.72
N TRP A 76 -1.64 7.08 -6.87
CA TRP A 76 -3.00 7.60 -6.75
C TRP A 76 -3.39 8.42 -7.99
N PRO A 77 -4.56 8.18 -8.60
CA PRO A 77 -5.07 8.99 -9.69
C PRO A 77 -5.27 10.45 -9.28
N GLU A 78 -4.83 11.41 -10.08
CA GLU A 78 -4.89 12.85 -9.78
C GLU A 78 -6.30 13.29 -9.39
N LYS A 79 -7.33 12.81 -10.08
CA LYS A 79 -8.75 13.09 -9.78
C LYS A 79 -9.19 12.72 -8.36
N THR A 80 -8.39 11.96 -7.61
CA THR A 80 -8.67 11.54 -6.23
C THR A 80 -7.96 12.37 -5.17
N TRP A 81 -7.00 13.23 -5.56
CA TRP A 81 -6.10 13.89 -4.61
C TRP A 81 -6.82 14.85 -3.65
N ASP A 82 -7.82 15.58 -4.13
CA ASP A 82 -8.61 16.48 -3.26
C ASP A 82 -9.30 15.70 -2.13
N GLN A 83 -9.97 14.60 -2.47
CA GLN A 83 -10.63 13.78 -1.47
C GLN A 83 -9.62 13.06 -0.56
N LEU A 84 -8.51 12.58 -1.13
CA LEU A 84 -7.40 11.98 -0.38
C LEU A 84 -6.83 12.97 0.64
N GLY A 85 -6.61 14.22 0.23
CA GLY A 85 -6.12 15.28 1.11
C GLY A 85 -7.06 15.57 2.28
N GLN A 86 -8.36 15.64 2.03
CA GLN A 86 -9.37 15.82 3.08
C GLN A 86 -9.37 14.65 4.07
N ILE A 87 -9.21 13.43 3.58
CA ILE A 87 -9.08 12.24 4.43
C ILE A 87 -7.82 12.35 5.30
N ILE A 88 -6.66 12.64 4.72
CA ILE A 88 -5.39 12.76 5.44
C ILE A 88 -5.48 13.83 6.53
N LEU A 89 -6.02 15.01 6.23
CA LEU A 89 -6.22 16.06 7.20
C LEU A 89 -7.10 15.62 8.36
N ARG A 90 -8.16 14.88 8.09
CA ARG A 90 -9.08 14.38 9.11
C ARG A 90 -8.44 13.26 9.95
N GLU A 91 -7.73 12.34 9.33
CA GLU A 91 -7.21 11.13 9.98
C GLU A 91 -5.95 11.44 10.82
N SER A 92 -5.00 12.15 10.23
CA SER A 92 -3.69 12.38 10.85
C SER A 92 -3.30 13.85 11.02
N GLY A 93 -4.04 14.76 10.37
CA GLY A 93 -3.61 16.16 10.25
C GLY A 93 -2.40 16.33 9.34
N GLY A 94 -2.10 15.38 8.46
CA GLY A 94 -0.92 15.40 7.59
C GLY A 94 0.37 14.88 8.25
N CYS A 95 0.29 14.32 9.45
CA CYS A 95 1.46 13.81 10.20
C CYS A 95 1.66 12.31 9.99
N PRO A 96 2.72 11.87 9.29
CA PRO A 96 2.90 10.45 8.93
C PRO A 96 3.25 9.54 10.10
N ASN A 97 3.91 10.06 11.13
CA ASN A 97 4.36 9.31 12.31
C ASN A 97 3.27 9.09 13.37
N ARG A 98 2.03 9.54 13.11
CA ARG A 98 0.92 9.46 14.05
C ARG A 98 0.33 8.06 14.11
N ARG A 99 0.07 7.58 15.33
CA ARG A 99 -0.75 6.40 15.63
C ARG A 99 -2.09 6.83 16.20
N GLY A 100 -3.10 5.96 16.10
CA GLY A 100 -4.46 6.26 16.53
C GLY A 100 -4.53 6.80 17.96
N GLY A 101 -5.12 7.98 18.10
CA GLY A 101 -5.28 8.68 19.37
C GLY A 101 -4.05 9.45 19.87
N ASP A 102 -2.86 9.31 19.24
CA ASP A 102 -1.69 10.12 19.61
C ASP A 102 -1.96 11.61 19.31
N THR A 103 -1.46 12.49 20.17
CA THR A 103 -1.47 13.95 19.94
C THR A 103 -0.15 14.41 19.34
N VAL A 104 -0.19 15.44 18.50
CA VAL A 104 0.98 15.99 17.82
C VAL A 104 1.03 17.50 17.95
N ASP A 105 2.23 18.09 17.89
CA ASP A 105 2.43 19.52 17.74
C ASP A 105 2.35 19.97 16.27
N LYS A 106 2.57 21.27 16.03
CA LYS A 106 2.58 21.85 14.68
C LYS A 106 3.64 21.25 13.74
N ASN A 107 4.71 20.70 14.27
CA ASN A 107 5.81 20.11 13.52
C ASN A 107 5.68 18.59 13.41
N CYS A 108 4.49 18.03 13.66
CA CYS A 108 4.21 16.61 13.70
C CYS A 108 5.00 15.80 14.75
N ASN A 109 5.59 16.45 15.77
CA ASN A 109 6.19 15.72 16.88
C ASN A 109 5.09 15.15 17.78
N ILE A 110 5.25 13.91 18.24
CA ILE A 110 4.32 13.28 19.18
C ILE A 110 4.46 13.95 20.54
N THR A 111 3.39 14.58 21.02
CA THR A 111 3.29 15.27 22.33
C THR A 111 2.56 14.46 23.36
N GLY A 112 1.80 13.45 22.94
CA GLY A 112 1.10 12.54 23.84
C GLY A 112 0.83 11.22 23.16
N VAL A 113 1.10 10.14 23.89
CA VAL A 113 0.92 8.77 23.43
C VAL A 113 -0.42 8.24 23.94
N SER A 114 -1.28 7.78 23.03
CA SER A 114 -2.56 7.19 23.37
C SER A 114 -2.41 5.81 24.01
N THR A 115 -3.22 5.55 25.03
CA THR A 115 -3.37 4.21 25.65
C THR A 115 -4.56 3.44 25.08
N TYR A 116 -5.32 4.00 24.14
CA TYR A 116 -6.50 3.37 23.56
C TYR A 116 -6.17 2.21 22.59
N SER A 117 -7.16 1.33 22.41
CA SER A 117 -7.04 0.15 21.55
C SER A 117 -6.81 0.47 20.06
N HIS A 118 -7.16 1.68 19.61
CA HIS A 118 -6.94 2.09 18.21
C HIS A 118 -5.54 2.60 17.90
N ARG A 119 -4.56 2.45 18.78
CA ARG A 119 -3.17 2.71 18.40
C ARG A 119 -2.65 1.84 17.25
N SER A 120 -3.44 0.86 16.82
CA SER A 120 -3.17 0.10 15.59
C SER A 120 -3.53 0.85 14.30
N ASP A 121 -4.21 2.00 14.39
CA ASP A 121 -4.41 2.90 13.26
C ASP A 121 -3.13 3.68 13.04
N THR A 122 -2.66 3.76 11.78
CA THR A 122 -1.26 4.12 11.54
C THR A 122 -1.09 5.07 10.37
N GLY A 123 -0.29 6.12 10.61
CA GLY A 123 0.24 7.00 9.59
C GLY A 123 -0.77 7.98 9.02
N LEU A 124 -0.49 8.50 7.83
CA LEU A 124 -1.29 9.53 7.15
C LEU A 124 -2.76 9.18 7.03
N LEU A 125 -3.05 7.95 6.64
CA LEU A 125 -4.39 7.44 6.37
C LEU A 125 -4.99 6.65 7.54
N GLN A 126 -4.31 6.61 8.69
CA GLN A 126 -4.74 5.85 9.88
C GLN A 126 -5.17 4.42 9.51
N ILE A 127 -4.30 3.71 8.78
CA ILE A 127 -4.57 2.35 8.32
C ILE A 127 -4.71 1.43 9.53
N ASN A 128 -5.92 0.87 9.70
CA ASN A 128 -6.24 0.01 10.84
C ASN A 128 -5.51 -1.34 10.80
N GLY A 129 -5.17 -1.86 11.97
CA GLY A 129 -4.45 -3.12 12.15
C GLY A 129 -5.09 -4.34 11.48
N VAL A 130 -6.39 -4.34 11.22
CA VAL A 130 -7.08 -5.42 10.47
C VAL A 130 -6.62 -5.51 9.00
N ASN A 131 -6.00 -4.45 8.47
CA ASN A 131 -5.54 -4.40 7.09
C ASN A 131 -4.09 -4.90 6.92
N TYR A 132 -3.27 -4.89 7.98
CA TYR A 132 -1.87 -5.33 7.91
C TYR A 132 -1.52 -6.48 8.88
N ASN A 133 -2.26 -6.69 9.95
CA ASN A 133 -1.95 -7.74 10.93
C ASN A 133 -2.78 -9.02 10.68
N LYS A 134 -2.14 -10.08 10.20
CA LYS A 134 -2.78 -11.37 9.92
C LYS A 134 -3.33 -12.08 11.16
N GLN A 135 -2.85 -11.77 12.36
CA GLN A 135 -3.41 -12.31 13.61
C GLN A 135 -4.79 -11.70 13.90
N ARG A 136 -5.03 -10.44 13.48
CA ARG A 136 -6.33 -9.78 13.60
C ARG A 136 -7.28 -10.14 12.47
N ASN A 137 -6.73 -10.28 11.26
CA ASN A 137 -7.50 -10.61 10.07
C ASN A 137 -6.64 -11.41 9.10
N LYS A 138 -6.98 -12.68 8.88
CA LYS A 138 -6.27 -13.55 7.92
C LYS A 138 -6.24 -13.00 6.50
N TRP A 139 -7.17 -12.10 6.17
CA TRP A 139 -7.29 -11.42 4.87
C TRP A 139 -6.68 -10.02 4.85
N ALA A 140 -5.77 -9.71 5.79
CA ALA A 140 -5.09 -8.42 5.88
C ALA A 140 -4.43 -8.05 4.54
N ARG A 141 -5.08 -7.18 3.76
CA ARG A 141 -4.71 -6.87 2.37
C ARG A 141 -3.32 -6.27 2.24
N VAL A 142 -2.99 -5.30 3.07
CA VAL A 142 -1.67 -4.65 3.06
C VAL A 142 -0.56 -5.68 3.31
N CYS A 143 -0.78 -6.62 4.24
CA CYS A 143 0.17 -7.70 4.47
C CYS A 143 0.23 -8.68 3.30
N SER A 144 -0.91 -9.05 2.71
CA SER A 144 -0.95 -10.02 1.62
C SER A 144 -0.35 -9.49 0.32
N ASP A 145 -0.63 -8.23 -0.01
CA ASP A 145 -0.32 -7.65 -1.32
C ASP A 145 1.03 -6.92 -1.33
N MET A 146 1.48 -6.40 -0.18
CA MET A 146 2.71 -5.62 -0.05
C MET A 146 3.77 -6.27 0.86
N GLY A 147 3.45 -7.37 1.56
CA GLY A 147 4.34 -7.97 2.55
C GLY A 147 4.49 -7.14 3.84
N ILE A 148 3.73 -6.07 4.02
CA ILE A 148 3.78 -5.20 5.20
C ILE A 148 2.80 -5.75 6.23
N CYS A 149 3.32 -6.51 7.20
CA CYS A 149 2.53 -7.23 8.20
C CYS A 149 2.62 -6.62 9.61
N THR A 150 3.38 -5.54 9.77
CA THR A 150 3.56 -4.80 11.02
C THR A 150 3.26 -3.31 10.83
N GLN A 151 3.20 -2.61 11.94
CA GLN A 151 2.80 -1.19 12.00
C GLN A 151 3.91 -0.24 11.52
N GLU A 152 5.14 -0.56 11.85
CA GLU A 152 6.28 0.35 11.74
C GLU A 152 6.51 0.89 10.32
N PRO A 153 6.49 0.07 9.24
CA PRO A 153 6.68 0.59 7.89
C PRO A 153 5.58 1.58 7.47
N LEU A 154 4.38 1.48 8.06
CA LEU A 154 3.26 2.36 7.75
C LEU A 154 3.37 3.77 8.39
N LEU A 155 4.41 4.03 9.17
CA LEU A 155 4.74 5.37 9.67
C LEU A 155 5.55 6.18 8.65
N ASP A 156 6.05 5.55 7.59
CA ASP A 156 6.62 6.24 6.44
C ASP A 156 5.50 6.74 5.52
N ALA A 157 5.59 8.02 5.12
CA ALA A 157 4.53 8.70 4.38
C ALA A 157 4.20 8.04 3.03
N LEU A 158 5.23 7.72 2.25
CA LEU A 158 5.05 7.12 0.93
C LEU A 158 4.53 5.69 1.04
N THR A 159 5.06 4.92 1.96
CA THR A 159 4.62 3.55 2.25
C THR A 159 3.16 3.53 2.70
N ASN A 160 2.76 4.49 3.53
CA ASN A 160 1.38 4.63 3.99
C ASN A 160 0.42 4.95 2.83
N LEU A 161 0.81 5.87 1.95
CA LEU A 161 0.02 6.20 0.76
C LEU A 161 -0.07 5.01 -0.20
N LYS A 162 1.00 4.26 -0.42
CA LYS A 162 0.98 3.02 -1.24
C LYS A 162 0.04 1.98 -0.63
N ALA A 163 0.10 1.78 0.69
CA ALA A 163 -0.80 0.86 1.38
C ALA A 163 -2.26 1.31 1.33
N GLY A 164 -2.50 2.61 1.47
CA GLY A 164 -3.82 3.20 1.26
C GLY A 164 -4.34 3.00 -0.16
N TYR A 165 -3.48 3.11 -1.17
CA TYR A 165 -3.87 2.87 -2.56
C TYR A 165 -4.27 1.42 -2.80
N VAL A 166 -3.58 0.45 -2.21
CA VAL A 166 -4.01 -0.96 -2.24
C VAL A 166 -5.43 -1.10 -1.70
N LEU A 167 -5.75 -0.51 -0.55
CA LEU A 167 -7.09 -0.56 0.02
C LEU A 167 -8.13 0.15 -0.87
N TYR A 168 -7.75 1.29 -1.45
CA TYR A 168 -8.60 2.03 -2.39
C TYR A 168 -8.96 1.22 -3.63
N GLN A 169 -8.01 0.45 -4.19
CA GLN A 169 -8.28 -0.41 -5.34
C GLN A 169 -9.35 -1.47 -5.08
N TYR A 170 -9.49 -1.93 -3.83
CA TYR A 170 -10.52 -2.90 -3.45
C TYR A 170 -11.88 -2.28 -3.12
N SER A 171 -11.89 -1.09 -2.51
CA SER A 171 -13.10 -0.56 -1.85
C SER A 171 -13.32 0.93 -2.09
N GLY A 172 -12.58 1.56 -3.00
CA GLY A 172 -12.59 3.01 -3.13
C GLY A 172 -12.24 3.68 -1.80
N PHE A 173 -12.89 4.77 -1.48
CA PHE A 173 -12.73 5.45 -0.20
C PHE A 173 -13.56 4.86 0.94
N GLY A 174 -14.21 3.71 0.73
CA GLY A 174 -15.04 3.04 1.74
C GLY A 174 -14.39 2.88 3.12
N PRO A 175 -13.12 2.46 3.24
CA PRO A 175 -12.45 2.33 4.53
C PRO A 175 -12.41 3.63 5.36
N TRP A 176 -12.48 4.77 4.69
CA TRP A 176 -12.45 6.12 5.30
C TRP A 176 -13.81 6.83 5.28
N ASP A 177 -14.88 6.16 4.82
CA ASP A 177 -16.22 6.74 4.80
C ASP A 177 -16.92 6.49 6.14
N PRO A 178 -17.09 7.53 6.99
CA PRO A 178 -17.76 7.39 8.29
C PRO A 178 -19.23 6.95 8.14
N CYS A 179 -19.84 7.09 6.96
CA CYS A 179 -21.19 6.60 6.70
C CYS A 179 -21.29 5.07 6.71
N GLN A 180 -20.15 4.38 6.52
CA GLN A 180 -20.09 2.91 6.49
C GLN A 180 -19.68 2.31 7.85
N TRP A 181 -19.31 3.14 8.84
CA TRP A 181 -18.79 2.65 10.12
C TRP A 181 -19.88 2.26 11.14
N GLY A 182 -21.15 2.59 10.85
CA GLY A 182 -22.26 2.29 11.72
C GLY A 182 -23.05 3.52 12.18
N PRO A 183 -24.21 3.31 12.82
CA PRO A 183 -25.14 4.40 13.19
C PRO A 183 -24.55 5.39 14.20
N GLU A 184 -23.61 4.96 15.04
CA GLU A 184 -22.91 5.81 16.00
C GLU A 184 -22.06 6.89 15.32
N TYR A 185 -21.67 6.70 14.07
CA TYR A 185 -20.92 7.67 13.29
C TYR A 185 -21.80 8.58 12.41
N ALA A 186 -23.13 8.47 12.52
CA ALA A 186 -24.07 9.21 11.67
C ALA A 186 -23.87 10.74 11.66
N LYS A 187 -23.40 11.33 12.76
CA LYS A 187 -23.05 12.77 12.82
C LYS A 187 -21.88 13.12 11.89
N ARG A 188 -20.84 12.26 11.83
CA ARG A 188 -19.69 12.43 10.95
C ARG A 188 -20.06 12.24 9.48
N CYS A 189 -20.96 11.28 9.21
CA CYS A 189 -21.52 11.03 7.88
C CYS A 189 -22.20 12.27 7.26
N LYS A 190 -22.98 13.00 8.07
CA LYS A 190 -23.66 14.23 7.62
C LYS A 190 -22.69 15.36 7.25
N ALA A 191 -21.52 15.41 7.90
CA ALA A 191 -20.51 16.41 7.61
C ALA A 191 -19.76 16.19 6.28
N THR A 192 -19.68 14.93 5.80
CA THR A 192 -18.99 14.57 4.56
C THR A 192 -19.86 14.68 3.29
N LYS A 193 -21.17 14.82 3.45
CA LYS A 193 -22.11 15.03 2.36
C LYS A 193 -22.41 16.52 2.12
N LYS A 194 -21.36 17.35 1.98
CA LYS A 194 -21.56 18.71 1.48
C LYS A 194 -21.58 18.67 -0.06
N PRO A 195 -22.54 19.34 -0.70
CA PRO A 195 -22.78 19.31 -2.14
C PRO A 195 -21.61 19.85 -2.94
#